data_363cb8da403bb0ed9d2480aea60b9360
#
_entry.id   363cb8da403bb0ed9d2480aea60b9360
#
_cell.length_a   1.000
_cell.length_b   1.000
_cell.length_c   1.000
_cell.angle_alpha   90.00
_cell.angle_beta   90.00
_cell.angle_gamma   90.00
#
_symmetry.space_group_name_H-M   'P 1'
#
loop_
_entity.id
_entity.type
_entity.pdbx_description
1 polymer ?
#
loop_
_entity_poly.entity_id
_entity_poly.type
_entity_poly.pdbx_seq_one_letter_code
_entity_poly.pdbx_strand_id
1 'polypeptide(L)'
;LAVEIELDKVKRKDAMVSLQRYAEENFAEPLSELQAGMLLDFLLEDLGPAIYNKGVADAGTRMQQRVGDLEGELFVDEFQYWARKKKRK
;
A
#
# COMPACT_ATOMS: atom_id res chain seq x y z
N LEU A 1 -2.81 16.20 10.01
CA LEU A 1 -3.58 15.03 10.40
C LEU A 1 -2.66 13.85 10.68
N ALA A 2 -2.59 13.43 11.93
CA ALA A 2 -1.84 12.23 12.29
C ALA A 2 -2.67 11.00 11.90
N VAL A 3 -2.04 10.05 11.22
CA VAL A 3 -2.65 8.76 10.91
C VAL A 3 -2.16 7.76 11.96
N GLU A 4 -3.09 7.11 12.64
CA GLU A 4 -2.77 6.04 13.56
C GLU A 4 -2.87 4.71 12.85
N ILE A 5 -1.87 3.87 13.04
CA ILE A 5 -1.83 2.55 12.44
C ILE A 5 -2.40 1.57 13.43
N GLU A 6 -3.66 1.24 13.25
CA GLU A 6 -4.41 0.35 14.14
C GLU A 6 -5.05 -0.77 13.33
N LEU A 7 -5.18 -1.90 13.97
CA LEU A 7 -5.95 -3.02 13.43
C LEU A 7 -7.27 -3.12 14.20
N ASP A 8 -8.34 -3.44 13.48
CA ASP A 8 -9.60 -3.74 14.14
C ASP A 8 -9.47 -5.02 14.98
N LYS A 9 -10.50 -5.28 15.78
CA LYS A 9 -10.48 -6.38 16.75
C LYS A 9 -10.24 -7.75 16.10
N VAL A 10 -10.85 -8.00 14.97
CA VAL A 10 -10.72 -9.28 14.24
C VAL A 10 -9.31 -9.41 13.66
N LYS A 11 -8.84 -8.38 12.98
CA LYS A 11 -7.49 -8.37 12.40
C LYS A 11 -6.42 -8.48 13.48
N ARG A 12 -6.62 -7.81 14.60
CA ARG A 12 -5.71 -7.88 15.73
C ARG A 12 -5.59 -9.31 16.25
N LYS A 13 -6.72 -9.99 16.41
CA LYS A 13 -6.74 -11.39 16.85
C LYS A 13 -6.03 -12.30 15.87
N ASP A 14 -6.32 -12.14 14.59
CA ASP A 14 -5.67 -12.94 13.53
C ASP A 14 -4.16 -12.71 13.53
N ALA A 15 -3.71 -11.47 13.70
CA ALA A 15 -2.30 -11.15 13.78
C ALA A 15 -1.62 -11.82 14.98
N MET A 16 -2.27 -11.81 16.13
CA MET A 16 -1.74 -12.44 17.35
C MET A 16 -1.61 -13.95 17.17
N VAL A 17 -2.61 -14.60 16.60
CA VAL A 17 -2.56 -16.04 16.31
C VAL A 17 -1.42 -16.35 15.33
N SER A 18 -1.24 -15.52 14.32
CA SER A 18 -0.16 -15.67 13.36
C SER A 18 1.22 -15.54 14.01
N LEU A 19 1.38 -14.57 14.91
CA LEU A 19 2.63 -14.38 15.65
C LEU A 19 2.93 -15.59 16.56
N GLN A 20 1.91 -16.11 17.21
CA GLN A 20 2.07 -17.30 18.06
C GLN A 20 2.49 -18.52 17.25
N ARG A 21 1.90 -18.70 16.08
CA ARG A 21 2.27 -19.79 15.17
C ARG A 21 3.72 -19.64 14.69
N TYR A 22 4.13 -18.43 14.34
CA TYR A 22 5.50 -18.18 13.93
C TYR A 22 6.48 -18.52 15.06
N ALA A 23 6.14 -18.15 16.28
CA ALA A 23 6.98 -18.47 17.44
C ALA A 23 7.07 -19.97 17.70
N GLU A 24 5.96 -20.71 17.54
CA GLU A 24 5.97 -22.17 17.70
C GLU A 24 6.91 -22.85 16.70
N GLU A 25 6.95 -22.35 15.48
CA GLU A 25 7.74 -22.94 14.41
C GLU A 25 9.23 -22.52 14.44
N ASN A 26 9.55 -21.37 15.03
CA ASN A 26 10.87 -20.78 14.88
C ASN A 26 11.59 -20.48 16.19
N PHE A 27 10.88 -20.40 17.31
CA PHE A 27 11.47 -20.05 18.61
C PHE A 27 11.49 -21.26 19.53
N ALA A 28 12.42 -21.23 20.50
CA ALA A 28 12.55 -22.30 21.48
C ALA A 28 11.31 -22.37 22.41
N GLU A 29 10.70 -21.22 22.70
CA GLU A 29 9.55 -21.13 23.57
C GLU A 29 8.38 -20.46 22.86
N PRO A 30 7.13 -20.91 23.15
CA PRO A 30 5.95 -20.28 22.56
C PRO A 30 5.71 -18.90 23.14
N LEU A 31 4.98 -18.07 22.40
CA LEU A 31 4.49 -16.79 22.90
C LEU A 31 3.15 -17.01 23.58
N SER A 32 3.01 -16.47 24.79
CA SER A 32 1.71 -16.39 25.44
C SER A 32 0.82 -15.38 24.71
N GLU A 33 -0.48 -15.40 24.97
CA GLU A 33 -1.40 -14.43 24.42
C GLU A 33 -0.99 -13.00 24.79
N LEU A 34 -0.59 -12.78 26.03
CA LEU A 34 -0.11 -11.46 26.48
C LEU A 34 1.14 -11.03 25.71
N GLN A 35 2.11 -11.93 25.57
CA GLN A 35 3.34 -11.64 24.86
C GLN A 35 3.10 -11.35 23.37
N ALA A 36 2.20 -12.08 22.74
CA ALA A 36 1.82 -11.85 21.36
C ALA A 36 1.17 -10.48 21.18
N GLY A 37 0.31 -10.07 22.12
CA GLY A 37 -0.30 -8.74 22.11
C GLY A 37 0.72 -7.62 22.26
N MET A 38 1.65 -7.79 23.19
CA MET A 38 2.71 -6.80 23.40
C MET A 38 3.63 -6.67 22.17
N LEU A 39 3.97 -7.80 21.56
CA LEU A 39 4.80 -7.80 20.35
C LEU A 39 4.05 -7.11 19.20
N LEU A 40 2.76 -7.41 19.04
CA LEU A 40 1.95 -6.77 18.01
C LEU A 40 1.88 -5.25 18.21
N ASP A 41 1.68 -4.80 19.45
CA ASP A 41 1.67 -3.36 19.77
C ASP A 41 3.00 -2.70 19.37
N PHE A 42 4.10 -3.34 19.68
CA PHE A 42 5.43 -2.86 19.28
C PHE A 42 5.56 -2.76 17.77
N LEU A 43 5.17 -3.82 17.05
CA LEU A 43 5.28 -3.84 15.59
C LEU A 43 4.44 -2.73 14.94
N LEU A 44 3.22 -2.52 15.42
CA LEU A 44 2.34 -1.48 14.89
C LEU A 44 2.88 -0.08 15.17
N GLU A 45 3.41 0.14 16.36
CA GLU A 45 3.90 1.46 16.78
C GLU A 45 5.25 1.81 16.15
N ASP A 46 6.17 0.85 16.12
CA ASP A 46 7.54 1.10 15.69
C ASP A 46 7.78 0.84 14.20
N LEU A 47 7.37 -0.34 13.72
CA LEU A 47 7.61 -0.74 12.33
C LEU A 47 6.45 -0.42 11.40
N GLY A 48 5.24 -0.35 11.93
CA GLY A 48 4.03 -0.08 11.15
C GLY A 48 4.13 1.18 10.32
N PRO A 49 4.59 2.32 10.87
CA PRO A 49 4.73 3.56 10.08
C PRO A 49 5.61 3.43 8.86
N ALA A 50 6.71 2.67 8.94
CA ALA A 50 7.59 2.47 7.81
C ALA A 50 6.91 1.68 6.69
N ILE A 51 6.18 0.64 7.06
CA ILE A 51 5.43 -0.19 6.10
C ILE A 51 4.30 0.62 5.48
N TYR A 52 3.56 1.36 6.31
CA TYR A 52 2.48 2.24 5.86
C TYR A 52 2.99 3.28 4.86
N ASN A 53 4.09 3.96 5.20
CA ASN A 53 4.67 4.98 4.36
C ASN A 53 5.14 4.44 3.01
N LYS A 54 5.65 3.22 2.98
CA LYS A 54 6.00 2.54 1.73
C LYS A 54 4.76 2.36 0.85
N GLY A 55 3.66 1.93 1.43
CA GLY A 55 2.40 1.77 0.72
C GLY A 55 1.88 3.11 0.18
N VAL A 56 1.96 4.16 0.99
CA VAL A 56 1.54 5.52 0.56
C VAL A 56 2.40 6.00 -0.61
N ALA A 57 3.71 5.79 -0.54
CA ALA A 57 4.62 6.19 -1.62
C ALA A 57 4.31 5.42 -2.92
N ASP A 58 4.04 4.12 -2.81
CA ASP A 58 3.68 3.31 -3.97
C ASP A 58 2.35 3.76 -4.58
N ALA A 59 1.37 4.09 -3.76
CA ALA A 59 0.08 4.62 -4.22
C ALA A 59 0.26 5.96 -4.94
N GLY A 60 1.09 6.85 -4.40
CA GLY A 60 1.40 8.14 -5.01
C GLY A 60 2.03 7.98 -6.40
N THR A 61 3.00 7.08 -6.52
CA THR A 61 3.63 6.76 -7.81
C THR A 61 2.59 6.25 -8.81
N ARG A 62 1.71 5.36 -8.37
CA ARG A 62 0.67 4.80 -9.23
C ARG A 62 -0.31 5.86 -9.71
N MET A 63 -0.68 6.78 -8.84
CA MET A 63 -1.57 7.89 -9.21
C MET A 63 -0.91 8.81 -10.22
N GLN A 64 0.38 9.11 -10.07
CA GLN A 64 1.12 9.91 -11.04
C GLN A 64 1.16 9.25 -12.42
N GLN A 65 1.36 7.94 -12.46
CA GLN A 65 1.32 7.17 -13.70
C GLN A 65 -0.06 7.24 -14.36
N ARG A 66 -1.12 7.13 -13.57
CA ARG A 66 -2.50 7.22 -14.07
C ARG A 66 -2.81 8.59 -14.65
N VAL A 67 -2.35 9.65 -14.00
CA VAL A 67 -2.54 11.02 -14.51
C VAL A 67 -1.78 11.18 -15.83
N GLY A 68 -0.55 10.70 -15.91
CA GLY A 68 0.23 10.75 -17.16
C GLY A 68 -0.43 9.97 -18.29
N ASP A 69 -0.92 8.78 -18.01
CA ASP A 69 -1.64 7.96 -19.00
C ASP A 69 -2.90 8.66 -19.50
N LEU A 70 -3.64 9.29 -18.60
CA LEU A 70 -4.85 10.02 -18.93
C LEU A 70 -4.56 11.18 -19.88
N GLU A 71 -3.52 11.94 -19.62
CA GLU A 71 -3.09 13.03 -20.50
C GLU A 71 -2.76 12.54 -21.89
N GLY A 72 -2.06 11.42 -22.01
CA GLY A 72 -1.76 10.79 -23.30
C GLY A 72 -3.01 10.29 -24.03
N GLU A 73 -3.94 9.69 -23.29
CA GLU A 73 -5.19 9.17 -23.86
C GLU A 73 -6.10 10.27 -24.39
N LEU A 74 -6.09 11.42 -23.74
CA LEU A 74 -6.98 12.54 -24.09
C LEU A 74 -6.34 13.55 -25.04
N PHE A 75 -5.04 13.44 -25.26
CA PHE A 75 -4.34 14.36 -26.14
C PHE A 75 -4.88 14.26 -27.58
N VAL A 76 -5.11 15.41 -28.19
CA VAL A 76 -5.58 15.49 -29.57
C VAL A 76 -4.57 16.27 -30.38
N ASP A 77 -4.16 15.71 -31.50
CA ASP A 77 -3.25 16.38 -32.41
C ASP A 77 -3.89 17.67 -32.94
N GLU A 78 -3.14 18.76 -32.83
CA GLU A 78 -3.61 20.08 -33.25
C GLU A 78 -3.30 20.34 -34.70
N PHE A 79 -4.05 21.25 -35.28
CA PHE A 79 -3.79 21.80 -36.62
C PHE A 79 -3.73 20.74 -37.73
N GLN A 80 -4.59 19.75 -37.67
CA GLN A 80 -4.57 18.64 -38.63
C GLN A 80 -5.45 18.89 -39.88
N TYR A 81 -6.20 19.98 -39.91
CA TYR A 81 -7.12 20.25 -41.00
C TYR A 81 -6.41 20.24 -42.36
N TRP A 82 -5.35 21.02 -42.53
CA TRP A 82 -4.66 21.15 -43.82
C TRP A 82 -3.96 19.87 -44.21
N ALA A 83 -3.39 19.12 -43.27
CA ALA A 83 -2.77 17.85 -43.56
C ALA A 83 -3.78 16.82 -44.06
N ARG A 84 -4.97 16.75 -43.47
CA ARG A 84 -6.05 15.85 -43.91
C ARG A 84 -6.57 16.25 -45.30
N LYS A 85 -6.75 17.55 -45.55
CA LYS A 85 -7.23 18.06 -46.83
C LYS A 85 -6.24 17.71 -47.92
N LYS A 86 -4.93 17.81 -47.70
CA LYS A 86 -3.89 17.45 -48.65
C LYS A 86 -3.94 15.96 -49.01
N LYS A 87 -4.23 15.09 -48.05
CA LYS A 87 -4.33 13.63 -48.30
C LYS A 87 -5.55 13.23 -49.10
N ARG A 88 -6.59 14.05 -49.15
CA ARG A 88 -7.85 13.74 -49.84
C ARG A 88 -7.82 13.97 -51.35
N LYS A 89 -6.75 14.46 -51.87
CA LYS A 89 -6.63 14.64 -53.32
C LYS A 89 -6.47 13.34 -54.07
#